data_cf546401c7321b1bdf59e30b25f6f056
#
_entry.id   cf546401c7321b1bdf59e30b25f6f056
#
_cell.length_a   1.000
_cell.length_b   1.000
_cell.length_c   1.000
_cell.angle_alpha   90.00
_cell.angle_beta   90.00
_cell.angle_gamma   90.00
#
_symmetry.space_group_name_H-M   'P 1'
#
loop_
_entity.id
_entity.type
_entity.pdbx_description
1 polymer ?
#
loop_
_entity_poly.entity_id
_entity_poly.type
_entity_poly.pdbx_seq_one_letter_code
_entity_poly.pdbx_strand_id
1 'polypeptide(L)'
;MKYLVGLSRILVGVLFIISGFIKLNDPLGFSYKLQEYFSQDVLNIPFLEPYALMISVLVVVLEVVLGVFLLIGYKPKFTVWSLLGMIVFFTFLTFYSAYFDKVKDCGCFGDALKLTPWESFTKDIILLFFILILFFGIKHLKPLFGKLPTTILALLSFIISLWFGYHVLMHLPAIDFRAYKKGANITEGMTVPEDAPKPIIEYYWKFNINGEEKTITTNGSYPSVDGDFVSVDTKVIKEGYQPPIYDFSIETGDEDLTEYFLNEDHLIVVVSYSLEKIERDGALKLKALQDEANKNGYRIIGLTASGQDTKQRINEAYKINFEWYLCDEKALKTVVRSNPGVLELNKGTVMQKVHWNDLEDLKLPKVDSKSVSFEESEQENILYLIDGIESTKSEVDILEKGDKIKELRFTIEKQVLDSLNKTRNSNYVGYMNVLLKNDSLLIE
;
A
#
# COMPACT_ATOMS: atom_id res chain seq x y z
N MET A 1 -33.99 32.94 -0.87
CA MET A 1 -32.58 33.13 -1.25
C MET A 1 -31.63 33.18 -0.04
N LYS A 2 -31.81 34.12 0.94
CA LYS A 2 -30.88 34.25 2.09
C LYS A 2 -30.68 32.94 2.88
N TYR A 3 -31.76 32.26 3.22
CA TYR A 3 -31.69 31.00 3.98
C TYR A 3 -31.02 29.85 3.16
N LEU A 4 -31.30 29.77 1.86
CA LEU A 4 -30.72 28.80 0.97
C LEU A 4 -29.21 29.03 0.81
N VAL A 5 -28.78 30.28 0.68
CA VAL A 5 -27.35 30.65 0.66
C VAL A 5 -26.69 30.31 2.00
N GLY A 6 -27.37 30.54 3.14
CA GLY A 6 -26.87 30.18 4.46
C GLY A 6 -26.67 28.66 4.61
N LEU A 7 -27.64 27.85 4.16
CA LEU A 7 -27.55 26.40 4.16
C LEU A 7 -26.40 25.91 3.24
N SER A 8 -26.36 26.41 2.00
CA SER A 8 -25.30 26.06 1.04
C SER A 8 -23.92 26.43 1.56
N ARG A 9 -23.77 27.57 2.25
CA ARG A 9 -22.51 28.00 2.87
C ARG A 9 -22.00 27.00 3.89
N ILE A 10 -22.87 26.52 4.78
CA ILE A 10 -22.50 25.54 5.81
C ILE A 10 -22.17 24.20 5.15
N LEU A 11 -23.04 23.69 4.29
CA LEU A 11 -22.90 22.39 3.64
C LEU A 11 -21.61 22.34 2.80
N VAL A 12 -21.41 23.28 1.88
CA VAL A 12 -20.21 23.32 1.03
C VAL A 12 -18.96 23.55 1.86
N GLY A 13 -18.99 24.50 2.81
CA GLY A 13 -17.82 24.83 3.63
C GLY A 13 -17.36 23.65 4.49
N VAL A 14 -18.29 22.94 5.14
CA VAL A 14 -17.97 21.76 5.96
C VAL A 14 -17.47 20.61 5.10
N LEU A 15 -18.13 20.32 3.98
CA LEU A 15 -17.70 19.22 3.10
C LEU A 15 -16.33 19.48 2.48
N PHE A 16 -16.02 20.71 2.09
CA PHE A 16 -14.68 21.07 1.59
C PHE A 16 -13.61 20.94 2.66
N ILE A 17 -13.91 21.32 3.92
CA ILE A 17 -12.95 21.14 5.02
C ILE A 17 -12.72 19.66 5.30
N ILE A 18 -13.77 18.84 5.37
CA ILE A 18 -13.64 17.40 5.65
C ILE A 18 -12.88 16.69 4.51
N SER A 19 -13.30 16.90 3.28
CA SER A 19 -12.67 16.28 2.10
C SER A 19 -11.23 16.75 1.93
N GLY A 20 -10.98 18.06 2.10
CA GLY A 20 -9.65 18.62 2.02
C GLY A 20 -8.75 18.16 3.18
N PHE A 21 -9.28 18.04 4.41
CA PHE A 21 -8.51 17.56 5.56
C PHE A 21 -8.10 16.09 5.41
N ILE A 22 -8.99 15.23 4.93
CA ILE A 22 -8.67 13.82 4.67
C ILE A 22 -7.53 13.70 3.64
N LYS A 23 -7.58 14.47 2.54
CA LYS A 23 -6.50 14.49 1.55
C LYS A 23 -5.24 15.20 2.08
N LEU A 24 -5.38 16.24 2.88
CA LEU A 24 -4.24 16.93 3.51
C LEU A 24 -3.53 16.05 4.55
N ASN A 25 -4.23 15.08 5.14
CA ASN A 25 -3.65 14.07 6.00
C ASN A 25 -2.78 13.06 5.23
N ASP A 26 -3.02 12.85 3.93
CA ASP A 26 -2.21 12.01 3.04
C ASP A 26 -2.03 12.65 1.66
N PRO A 27 -1.29 13.78 1.55
CA PRO A 27 -1.08 14.44 0.27
C PRO A 27 -0.22 13.60 -0.69
N LEU A 28 0.61 12.70 -0.16
CA LEU A 28 1.40 11.76 -0.97
C LEU A 28 0.49 10.74 -1.66
N GLY A 29 -0.49 10.17 -0.94
CA GLY A 29 -1.50 9.28 -1.52
C GLY A 29 -2.32 9.97 -2.61
N PHE A 30 -2.73 11.22 -2.39
CA PHE A 30 -3.42 12.00 -3.43
C PHE A 30 -2.51 12.33 -4.62
N SER A 31 -1.20 12.52 -4.40
CA SER A 31 -0.24 12.73 -5.50
C SER A 31 -0.12 11.49 -6.40
N TYR A 32 -0.17 10.28 -5.84
CA TYR A 32 -0.17 9.04 -6.63
C TYR A 32 -1.42 8.94 -7.53
N LYS A 33 -2.58 9.38 -7.03
CA LYS A 33 -3.78 9.48 -7.86
C LYS A 33 -3.65 10.51 -8.99
N LEU A 34 -3.02 11.65 -8.73
CA LEU A 34 -2.72 12.63 -9.78
C LEU A 34 -1.74 12.08 -10.82
N GLN A 35 -0.72 11.32 -10.42
CA GLN A 35 0.18 10.64 -11.36
C GLN A 35 -0.60 9.67 -12.26
N GLU A 36 -1.52 8.88 -11.68
CA GLU A 36 -2.40 7.98 -12.44
C GLU A 36 -3.24 8.78 -13.46
N TYR A 37 -3.84 9.92 -13.07
CA TYR A 37 -4.56 10.79 -14.00
C TYR A 37 -3.68 11.39 -15.10
N PHE A 38 -2.42 11.75 -14.77
CA PHE A 38 -1.51 12.39 -15.75
C PHE A 38 -0.86 11.38 -16.69
N SER A 39 -0.92 10.08 -16.40
CA SER A 39 -0.31 9.02 -17.21
C SER A 39 -0.79 9.03 -18.67
N GLN A 40 0.00 8.41 -19.55
CA GLN A 40 -0.32 8.30 -20.96
C GLN A 40 -1.64 7.58 -21.24
N ASP A 41 -1.98 6.60 -20.38
CA ASP A 41 -3.18 5.77 -20.54
C ASP A 41 -4.47 6.47 -20.11
N VAL A 42 -4.39 7.58 -19.36
CA VAL A 42 -5.54 8.33 -18.84
C VAL A 42 -5.69 9.67 -19.56
N LEU A 43 -5.10 10.74 -19.07
CA LEU A 43 -5.21 12.07 -19.68
C LEU A 43 -4.10 12.39 -20.69
N ASN A 44 -3.07 11.56 -20.76
CA ASN A 44 -1.90 11.71 -21.63
C ASN A 44 -1.18 13.07 -21.48
N ILE A 45 -0.91 13.46 -20.23
CA ILE A 45 -0.16 14.67 -19.87
C ILE A 45 1.04 14.34 -18.96
N PRO A 46 1.95 13.40 -19.36
CA PRO A 46 2.99 12.86 -18.49
C PRO A 46 4.00 13.91 -18.00
N PHE A 47 4.10 15.07 -18.67
CA PHE A 47 4.97 16.16 -18.23
C PHE A 47 4.55 16.75 -16.86
N LEU A 48 3.32 16.50 -16.39
CA LEU A 48 2.84 16.91 -15.07
C LEU A 48 3.13 15.88 -13.96
N GLU A 49 3.45 14.63 -14.30
CA GLU A 49 3.73 13.58 -13.32
C GLU A 49 4.82 13.97 -12.29
N PRO A 50 5.97 14.58 -12.67
CA PRO A 50 6.98 15.01 -11.72
C PRO A 50 6.49 16.08 -10.73
N TYR A 51 5.46 16.83 -11.10
CA TYR A 51 4.88 17.90 -10.28
C TYR A 51 3.66 17.47 -9.48
N ALA A 52 3.26 16.19 -9.56
CA ALA A 52 2.04 15.67 -8.94
C ALA A 52 1.99 15.93 -7.42
N LEU A 53 3.10 15.78 -6.70
CA LEU A 53 3.14 16.07 -5.25
C LEU A 53 2.93 17.57 -4.96
N MET A 54 3.59 18.43 -5.72
CA MET A 54 3.44 19.88 -5.56
C MET A 54 2.00 20.32 -5.84
N ILE A 55 1.40 19.78 -6.92
CA ILE A 55 0.00 20.04 -7.30
C ILE A 55 -0.93 19.49 -6.22
N SER A 56 -0.69 18.29 -5.72
CA SER A 56 -1.44 17.68 -4.62
C SER A 56 -1.49 18.60 -3.40
N VAL A 57 -0.32 19.00 -2.88
CA VAL A 57 -0.24 19.88 -1.70
C VAL A 57 -0.97 21.20 -1.94
N LEU A 58 -0.78 21.82 -3.12
CA LEU A 58 -1.48 23.05 -3.47
C LEU A 58 -3.00 22.88 -3.45
N VAL A 59 -3.51 21.84 -4.10
CA VAL A 59 -4.94 21.57 -4.24
C VAL A 59 -5.58 21.28 -2.89
N VAL A 60 -4.98 20.40 -2.08
CA VAL A 60 -5.57 20.00 -0.79
C VAL A 60 -5.53 21.13 0.24
N VAL A 61 -4.46 21.96 0.25
CA VAL A 61 -4.40 23.16 1.08
C VAL A 61 -5.47 24.17 0.67
N LEU A 62 -5.61 24.40 -0.65
CA LEU A 62 -6.65 25.30 -1.17
C LEU A 62 -8.06 24.80 -0.83
N GLU A 63 -8.30 23.50 -0.89
CA GLU A 63 -9.60 22.91 -0.55
C GLU A 63 -10.01 23.21 0.89
N VAL A 64 -9.12 22.96 1.87
CA VAL A 64 -9.36 23.28 3.29
C VAL A 64 -9.55 24.78 3.49
N VAL A 65 -8.63 25.57 2.95
CA VAL A 65 -8.61 27.03 3.14
C VAL A 65 -9.86 27.69 2.54
N LEU A 66 -10.29 27.27 1.34
CA LEU A 66 -11.50 27.80 0.71
C LEU A 66 -12.77 27.40 1.47
N GLY A 67 -12.80 26.20 2.06
CA GLY A 67 -13.88 25.79 2.97
C GLY A 67 -13.97 26.72 4.18
N VAL A 68 -12.84 27.01 4.82
CA VAL A 68 -12.77 27.96 5.94
C VAL A 68 -13.16 29.39 5.50
N PHE A 69 -12.62 29.86 4.36
CA PHE A 69 -12.94 31.19 3.80
C PHE A 69 -14.44 31.34 3.56
N LEU A 70 -15.07 30.31 3.02
CA LEU A 70 -16.51 30.29 2.82
C LEU A 70 -17.25 30.42 4.16
N LEU A 71 -16.87 29.61 5.18
CA LEU A 71 -17.54 29.61 6.47
C LEU A 71 -17.38 30.92 7.22
N ILE A 72 -16.21 31.57 7.18
CA ILE A 72 -16.00 32.87 7.84
C ILE A 72 -16.47 34.07 6.99
N GLY A 73 -16.73 33.86 5.68
CA GLY A 73 -17.13 34.88 4.72
C GLY A 73 -15.98 35.81 4.31
N TYR A 74 -14.76 35.25 4.22
CA TYR A 74 -13.59 35.99 3.75
C TYR A 74 -13.64 36.21 2.23
N LYS A 75 -13.49 37.47 1.76
CA LYS A 75 -13.50 37.87 0.35
C LYS A 75 -14.51 37.06 -0.50
N PRO A 76 -15.83 37.16 -0.27
CA PRO A 76 -16.83 36.22 -0.83
C PRO A 76 -16.75 36.01 -2.34
N LYS A 77 -16.44 37.06 -3.12
CA LYS A 77 -16.29 36.94 -4.57
C LYS A 77 -15.14 36.02 -4.94
N PHE A 78 -13.96 36.23 -4.38
CA PHE A 78 -12.78 35.40 -4.61
C PHE A 78 -13.06 33.96 -4.21
N THR A 79 -13.57 33.74 -2.98
CA THR A 79 -13.83 32.41 -2.44
C THR A 79 -14.79 31.61 -3.31
N VAL A 80 -15.93 32.22 -3.73
CA VAL A 80 -16.93 31.49 -4.53
C VAL A 80 -16.41 31.19 -5.95
N TRP A 81 -15.66 32.12 -6.58
CA TRP A 81 -15.05 31.85 -7.89
C TRP A 81 -14.00 30.74 -7.81
N SER A 82 -13.19 30.72 -6.77
CA SER A 82 -12.18 29.66 -6.57
C SER A 82 -12.84 28.30 -6.30
N LEU A 83 -13.90 28.27 -5.48
CA LEU A 83 -14.69 27.07 -5.25
C LEU A 83 -15.35 26.56 -6.52
N LEU A 84 -15.88 27.45 -7.35
CA LEU A 84 -16.49 27.07 -8.63
C LEU A 84 -15.44 26.48 -9.58
N GLY A 85 -14.28 27.11 -9.70
CA GLY A 85 -13.18 26.58 -10.52
C GLY A 85 -12.71 25.20 -10.03
N MET A 86 -12.57 25.02 -8.71
CA MET A 86 -12.14 23.75 -8.11
C MET A 86 -13.17 22.64 -8.30
N ILE A 87 -14.46 22.91 -8.06
CA ILE A 87 -15.50 21.88 -8.23
C ILE A 87 -15.69 21.50 -9.70
N VAL A 88 -15.56 22.43 -10.63
CA VAL A 88 -15.60 22.13 -12.09
C VAL A 88 -14.43 21.23 -12.47
N PHE A 89 -13.24 21.49 -11.95
CA PHE A 89 -12.07 20.65 -12.17
C PHE A 89 -12.28 19.23 -11.60
N PHE A 90 -12.73 19.09 -10.37
CA PHE A 90 -13.00 17.78 -9.79
C PHE A 90 -14.14 17.03 -10.49
N THR A 91 -15.23 17.74 -10.83
CA THR A 91 -16.34 17.15 -11.59
C THR A 91 -15.88 16.62 -12.95
N PHE A 92 -14.96 17.33 -13.62
CA PHE A 92 -14.36 16.86 -14.86
C PHE A 92 -13.57 15.56 -14.63
N LEU A 93 -12.70 15.49 -13.63
CA LEU A 93 -11.90 14.30 -13.34
C LEU A 93 -12.78 13.09 -12.97
N THR A 94 -13.79 13.30 -12.11
CA THR A 94 -14.70 12.22 -11.68
C THR A 94 -15.60 11.75 -12.82
N PHE A 95 -16.07 12.67 -13.69
CA PHE A 95 -16.78 12.32 -14.92
C PHE A 95 -15.91 11.49 -15.86
N TYR A 96 -14.67 11.93 -16.07
CA TYR A 96 -13.74 11.22 -16.95
C TYR A 96 -13.49 9.80 -16.46
N SER A 97 -13.25 9.63 -15.15
CA SER A 97 -13.10 8.31 -14.52
C SER A 97 -14.33 7.42 -14.68
N ALA A 98 -15.52 8.00 -14.44
CA ALA A 98 -16.78 7.26 -14.50
C ALA A 98 -17.17 6.85 -15.93
N TYR A 99 -16.91 7.72 -16.91
CA TYR A 99 -17.32 7.50 -18.31
C TYR A 99 -16.35 6.57 -19.06
N PHE A 100 -15.03 6.74 -18.85
CA PHE A 100 -14.01 5.96 -19.56
C PHE A 100 -13.53 4.74 -18.79
N ASP A 101 -13.97 4.53 -17.54
CA ASP A 101 -13.57 3.43 -16.64
C ASP A 101 -12.05 3.27 -16.49
N LYS A 102 -11.32 4.41 -16.47
CA LYS A 102 -9.85 4.43 -16.46
C LYS A 102 -9.26 4.45 -15.05
N VAL A 103 -9.93 5.12 -14.11
CA VAL A 103 -9.49 5.26 -12.72
C VAL A 103 -10.60 4.74 -11.82
N LYS A 104 -10.36 3.60 -11.18
CA LYS A 104 -11.38 2.92 -10.34
C LYS A 104 -11.73 3.66 -9.04
N ASP A 105 -10.80 4.46 -8.52
CA ASP A 105 -10.95 5.24 -7.30
C ASP A 105 -10.49 6.67 -7.52
N CYS A 106 -11.41 7.62 -7.41
CA CYS A 106 -11.15 9.05 -7.68
C CYS A 106 -10.33 9.74 -6.59
N GLY A 107 -10.08 9.10 -5.44
CA GLY A 107 -9.31 9.67 -4.33
C GLY A 107 -9.96 10.87 -3.63
N CYS A 108 -11.27 11.12 -3.84
CA CYS A 108 -11.98 12.29 -3.28
C CYS A 108 -11.96 12.35 -1.75
N PHE A 109 -12.00 11.20 -1.09
CA PHE A 109 -11.86 11.03 0.36
C PHE A 109 -10.68 10.13 0.71
N GLY A 110 -9.67 10.02 -0.17
CA GLY A 110 -8.52 9.16 0.03
C GLY A 110 -8.92 7.74 0.45
N ASP A 111 -8.12 7.13 1.32
CA ASP A 111 -8.39 5.78 1.84
C ASP A 111 -9.47 5.75 2.96
N ALA A 112 -9.99 6.91 3.40
CA ALA A 112 -10.99 6.96 4.47
C ALA A 112 -12.38 6.50 4.01
N LEU A 113 -12.74 6.75 2.74
CA LEU A 113 -14.00 6.34 2.13
C LEU A 113 -13.81 6.12 0.64
N LYS A 114 -13.79 4.87 0.23
CA LYS A 114 -13.71 4.48 -1.18
C LYS A 114 -15.07 4.66 -1.83
N LEU A 115 -15.19 5.64 -2.72
CA LEU A 115 -16.37 5.88 -3.54
C LEU A 115 -16.12 5.39 -4.95
N THR A 116 -17.12 4.78 -5.55
CA THR A 116 -17.10 4.47 -6.98
C THR A 116 -17.00 5.78 -7.80
N PRO A 117 -16.48 5.73 -9.04
CA PRO A 117 -16.40 6.92 -9.89
C PRO A 117 -17.76 7.62 -10.10
N TRP A 118 -18.85 6.88 -10.25
CA TRP A 118 -20.19 7.44 -10.39
C TRP A 118 -20.75 8.10 -9.11
N GLU A 119 -20.45 7.53 -7.94
CA GLU A 119 -20.82 8.14 -6.65
C GLU A 119 -20.03 9.45 -6.43
N SER A 120 -18.73 9.45 -6.76
CA SER A 120 -17.89 10.65 -6.69
C SER A 120 -18.38 11.74 -7.63
N PHE A 121 -18.72 11.39 -8.88
CA PHE A 121 -19.28 12.33 -9.84
C PHE A 121 -20.64 12.90 -9.36
N THR A 122 -21.53 12.04 -8.86
CA THR A 122 -22.83 12.47 -8.32
C THR A 122 -22.66 13.44 -7.16
N LYS A 123 -21.76 13.16 -6.23
CA LYS A 123 -21.40 14.05 -5.12
C LYS A 123 -20.93 15.43 -5.65
N ASP A 124 -20.06 15.44 -6.67
CA ASP A 124 -19.51 16.67 -7.23
C ASP A 124 -20.58 17.50 -7.95
N ILE A 125 -21.53 16.88 -8.66
CA ILE A 125 -22.69 17.55 -9.25
C ILE A 125 -23.58 18.19 -8.17
N ILE A 126 -23.83 17.47 -7.06
CA ILE A 126 -24.58 18.03 -5.93
C ILE A 126 -23.86 19.25 -5.34
N LEU A 127 -22.54 19.16 -5.12
CA LEU A 127 -21.74 20.26 -4.64
C LEU A 127 -21.73 21.45 -5.61
N LEU A 128 -21.58 21.19 -6.91
CA LEU A 128 -21.66 22.20 -7.97
C LEU A 128 -22.98 22.95 -7.90
N PHE A 129 -24.12 22.26 -7.73
CA PHE A 129 -25.43 22.88 -7.56
C PHE A 129 -25.45 23.86 -6.36
N PHE A 130 -24.95 23.46 -5.20
CA PHE A 130 -24.91 24.35 -4.04
C PHE A 130 -23.94 25.51 -4.22
N ILE A 131 -22.79 25.31 -4.91
CA ILE A 131 -21.84 26.38 -5.24
C ILE A 131 -22.46 27.37 -6.23
N LEU A 132 -23.28 26.94 -7.18
CA LEU A 132 -24.02 27.84 -8.06
C LEU A 132 -25.04 28.70 -7.28
N ILE A 133 -25.71 28.13 -6.26
CA ILE A 133 -26.57 28.93 -5.37
C ILE A 133 -25.75 30.02 -4.64
N LEU A 134 -24.56 29.69 -4.16
CA LEU A 134 -23.64 30.65 -3.55
C LEU A 134 -23.19 31.70 -4.55
N PHE A 135 -22.92 31.30 -5.80
CA PHE A 135 -22.47 32.17 -6.87
C PHE A 135 -23.53 33.26 -7.20
N PHE A 136 -24.78 32.87 -7.44
CA PHE A 136 -25.87 33.79 -7.71
C PHE A 136 -26.30 34.56 -6.45
N GLY A 137 -26.01 33.99 -5.26
CA GLY A 137 -26.34 34.56 -3.94
C GLY A 137 -25.22 35.31 -3.23
N ILE A 138 -24.09 35.60 -3.90
CA ILE A 138 -22.87 36.22 -3.29
C ILE A 138 -23.18 37.44 -2.41
N LYS A 139 -24.16 38.27 -2.81
CA LYS A 139 -24.58 39.46 -2.04
C LYS A 139 -25.10 39.14 -0.62
N HIS A 140 -25.49 37.87 -0.36
CA HIS A 140 -25.97 37.44 0.96
C HIS A 140 -24.84 36.82 1.81
N LEU A 141 -23.64 36.61 1.25
CA LEU A 141 -22.48 36.14 1.98
C LEU A 141 -21.80 37.30 2.70
N LYS A 142 -22.12 37.43 3.99
CA LYS A 142 -21.49 38.44 4.84
C LYS A 142 -20.42 37.81 5.73
N PRO A 143 -19.32 38.55 6.03
CA PRO A 143 -18.36 38.10 7.06
C PRO A 143 -19.05 37.87 8.40
N LEU A 144 -18.61 36.84 9.12
CA LEU A 144 -19.11 36.53 10.47
C LEU A 144 -18.52 37.48 11.53
N PHE A 145 -17.30 37.96 11.26
CA PHE A 145 -16.56 38.83 12.18
C PHE A 145 -16.14 40.12 11.48
N GLY A 146 -15.58 41.06 12.23
CA GLY A 146 -14.97 42.29 11.68
C GLY A 146 -13.82 41.98 10.72
N LYS A 147 -13.34 42.96 9.95
CA LYS A 147 -12.30 42.75 8.92
C LYS A 147 -11.02 42.12 9.47
N LEU A 148 -10.52 42.62 10.62
CA LEU A 148 -9.24 42.14 11.19
C LEU A 148 -9.32 40.69 11.67
N PRO A 149 -10.29 40.25 12.52
CA PRO A 149 -10.40 38.85 12.92
C PRO A 149 -10.60 37.90 11.73
N THR A 150 -11.43 38.30 10.77
CA THR A 150 -11.65 37.47 9.55
C THR A 150 -10.37 37.27 8.75
N THR A 151 -9.53 38.32 8.62
CA THR A 151 -8.25 38.20 7.90
C THR A 151 -7.25 37.37 8.69
N ILE A 152 -7.19 37.51 10.02
CA ILE A 152 -6.34 36.71 10.89
C ILE A 152 -6.72 35.20 10.78
N LEU A 153 -8.01 34.88 10.88
CA LEU A 153 -8.49 33.51 10.76
C LEU A 153 -8.19 32.92 9.38
N ALA A 154 -8.33 33.70 8.31
CA ALA A 154 -7.99 33.29 6.97
C ALA A 154 -6.49 33.00 6.82
N LEU A 155 -5.62 33.83 7.37
CA LEU A 155 -4.18 33.63 7.35
C LEU A 155 -3.77 32.42 8.20
N LEU A 156 -4.34 32.27 9.40
CA LEU A 156 -4.09 31.14 10.27
C LEU A 156 -4.50 29.82 9.62
N SER A 157 -5.66 29.76 8.96
CA SER A 157 -6.09 28.54 8.25
C SER A 157 -5.09 28.13 7.17
N PHE A 158 -4.53 29.08 6.44
CA PHE A 158 -3.52 28.82 5.42
C PHE A 158 -2.20 28.32 6.03
N ILE A 159 -1.70 29.00 7.07
CA ILE A 159 -0.44 28.64 7.76
C ILE A 159 -0.57 27.26 8.41
N ILE A 160 -1.68 26.99 9.11
CA ILE A 160 -1.92 25.71 9.78
C ILE A 160 -2.02 24.58 8.74
N SER A 161 -2.72 24.80 7.62
CA SER A 161 -2.82 23.78 6.56
C SER A 161 -1.46 23.48 5.91
N LEU A 162 -0.63 24.49 5.65
CA LEU A 162 0.72 24.28 5.12
C LEU A 162 1.61 23.56 6.14
N TRP A 163 1.58 23.97 7.39
CA TRP A 163 2.34 23.31 8.45
C TRP A 163 1.94 21.85 8.62
N PHE A 164 0.64 21.58 8.64
CA PHE A 164 0.13 20.22 8.77
C PHE A 164 0.51 19.34 7.55
N GLY A 165 0.37 19.90 6.33
CA GLY A 165 0.80 19.22 5.11
C GLY A 165 2.30 18.91 5.10
N TYR A 166 3.14 19.84 5.54
CA TYR A 166 4.58 19.62 5.72
C TYR A 166 4.84 18.53 6.78
N HIS A 167 4.17 18.60 7.92
CA HIS A 167 4.34 17.63 9.01
C HIS A 167 4.05 16.18 8.52
N VAL A 168 2.92 15.94 7.87
CA VAL A 168 2.57 14.58 7.40
C VAL A 168 3.43 14.08 6.23
N LEU A 169 4.12 14.97 5.52
CA LEU A 169 5.11 14.59 4.50
C LEU A 169 6.47 14.22 5.09
N MET A 170 6.82 14.82 6.22
CA MET A 170 8.07 14.54 6.94
C MET A 170 7.93 13.40 7.96
N HIS A 171 6.69 13.01 8.24
CA HIS A 171 6.30 11.94 9.14
C HIS A 171 5.27 11.04 8.43
N LEU A 172 4.55 10.21 9.14
CA LEU A 172 3.42 9.48 8.57
C LEU A 172 2.12 10.28 8.69
N PRO A 173 1.08 9.95 7.90
CA PRO A 173 -0.26 10.50 8.09
C PRO A 173 -0.70 10.41 9.55
N ALA A 174 -1.25 11.50 10.08
CA ALA A 174 -1.68 11.58 11.48
C ALA A 174 -2.79 10.57 11.80
N ILE A 175 -3.65 10.28 10.81
CA ILE A 175 -4.68 9.24 10.87
C ILE A 175 -4.41 8.26 9.72
N ASP A 176 -4.10 7.01 10.06
CA ASP A 176 -3.89 5.98 9.04
C ASP A 176 -5.22 5.25 8.74
N PHE A 177 -5.81 5.55 7.59
CA PHE A 177 -7.05 4.92 7.11
C PHE A 177 -6.80 3.63 6.32
N ARG A 178 -5.55 3.26 6.05
CA ARG A 178 -5.18 2.11 5.21
C ARG A 178 -5.31 0.78 5.95
N ALA A 179 -5.37 -0.30 5.18
CA ALA A 179 -5.45 -1.65 5.72
C ALA A 179 -4.22 -2.04 6.57
N TYR A 180 -3.07 -1.38 6.31
CA TYR A 180 -1.79 -1.62 7.01
C TYR A 180 -1.56 -0.70 8.22
N LYS A 181 -2.62 -0.18 8.84
CA LYS A 181 -2.52 0.66 10.03
C LYS A 181 -2.02 -0.14 11.23
N LYS A 182 -1.43 0.55 12.20
CA LYS A 182 -1.03 -0.07 13.48
C LYS A 182 -2.20 -0.84 14.13
N GLY A 183 -1.94 -2.07 14.54
CA GLY A 183 -2.90 -3.01 15.10
C GLY A 183 -3.69 -3.82 14.07
N ALA A 184 -3.55 -3.56 12.75
CA ALA A 184 -4.15 -4.39 11.73
C ALA A 184 -3.31 -5.65 11.50
N ASN A 185 -3.98 -6.77 11.19
CA ASN A 185 -3.32 -8.00 10.78
C ASN A 185 -3.39 -8.12 9.25
N ILE A 186 -2.22 -8.27 8.60
CA ILE A 186 -2.10 -8.35 7.14
C ILE A 186 -2.74 -9.63 6.63
N THR A 187 -2.51 -10.78 7.28
CA THR A 187 -3.07 -12.08 6.87
C THR A 187 -4.60 -12.05 6.92
N GLU A 188 -5.19 -11.51 7.99
CA GLU A 188 -6.64 -11.32 8.08
C GLU A 188 -7.15 -10.38 6.98
N GLY A 189 -6.39 -9.30 6.70
CA GLY A 189 -6.71 -8.34 5.64
C GLY A 189 -6.69 -8.93 4.24
N MET A 190 -5.95 -10.02 4.00
CA MET A 190 -5.86 -10.76 2.74
C MET A 190 -6.93 -11.85 2.62
N THR A 191 -7.57 -12.23 3.72
CA THR A 191 -8.50 -13.37 3.75
C THR A 191 -9.83 -13.02 3.07
N VAL A 192 -10.27 -13.90 2.17
CA VAL A 192 -11.62 -13.86 1.57
C VAL A 192 -12.53 -14.77 2.39
N PRO A 193 -13.58 -14.25 3.05
CA PRO A 193 -14.54 -15.08 3.79
C PRO A 193 -15.19 -16.15 2.89
N GLU A 194 -15.48 -17.33 3.44
CA GLU A 194 -16.08 -18.43 2.66
C GLU A 194 -17.45 -18.08 2.07
N ASP A 195 -18.21 -17.24 2.76
CA ASP A 195 -19.54 -16.73 2.37
C ASP A 195 -19.47 -15.43 1.55
N ALA A 196 -18.26 -14.97 1.19
CA ALA A 196 -18.10 -13.74 0.45
C ALA A 196 -18.81 -13.78 -0.93
N PRO A 197 -19.46 -12.68 -1.33
CA PRO A 197 -20.07 -12.59 -2.64
C PRO A 197 -19.07 -12.85 -3.77
N LYS A 198 -19.36 -13.83 -4.63
CA LYS A 198 -18.53 -14.10 -5.81
C LYS A 198 -18.84 -13.10 -6.92
N PRO A 199 -17.87 -12.76 -7.78
CA PRO A 199 -18.14 -11.91 -8.94
C PRO A 199 -19.11 -12.59 -9.90
N ILE A 200 -19.99 -11.79 -10.50
CA ILE A 200 -20.85 -12.24 -11.59
C ILE A 200 -20.21 -11.76 -12.89
N ILE A 201 -19.75 -12.70 -13.68
CA ILE A 201 -19.05 -12.44 -14.93
C ILE A 201 -19.90 -12.99 -16.07
N GLU A 202 -20.19 -12.16 -17.07
CA GLU A 202 -20.74 -12.59 -18.34
C GLU A 202 -19.61 -12.86 -19.33
N TYR A 203 -19.70 -13.99 -20.01
CA TYR A 203 -18.78 -14.44 -21.04
C TYR A 203 -19.44 -14.30 -22.39
N TYR A 204 -18.81 -13.57 -23.30
CA TYR A 204 -19.25 -13.34 -24.67
C TYR A 204 -18.40 -14.19 -25.60
N TRP A 205 -18.86 -15.42 -25.88
CA TRP A 205 -18.18 -16.37 -26.73
C TRP A 205 -18.47 -16.08 -28.20
N LYS A 206 -17.47 -15.87 -29.01
CA LYS A 206 -17.60 -15.71 -30.47
C LYS A 206 -17.29 -17.03 -31.16
N PHE A 207 -18.21 -17.51 -31.95
CA PHE A 207 -18.08 -18.71 -32.75
C PHE A 207 -18.36 -18.38 -34.23
N ASN A 208 -17.63 -19.05 -35.12
CA ASN A 208 -17.99 -19.08 -36.55
C ASN A 208 -18.94 -20.25 -36.77
N ILE A 209 -20.20 -19.96 -37.07
CA ILE A 209 -21.25 -20.94 -37.31
C ILE A 209 -21.73 -20.75 -38.75
N ASN A 210 -21.46 -21.72 -39.62
CA ASN A 210 -21.78 -21.68 -41.05
C ASN A 210 -21.21 -20.47 -41.81
N GLY A 211 -20.00 -19.99 -41.40
CA GLY A 211 -19.34 -18.87 -42.06
C GLY A 211 -19.74 -17.50 -41.51
N GLU A 212 -20.61 -17.42 -40.49
CA GLU A 212 -20.98 -16.18 -39.81
C GLU A 212 -20.51 -16.17 -38.36
N GLU A 213 -19.94 -15.04 -37.90
CA GLU A 213 -19.61 -14.86 -36.49
C GLU A 213 -20.87 -14.62 -35.65
N LYS A 214 -21.08 -15.47 -34.64
CA LYS A 214 -22.15 -15.34 -33.65
C LYS A 214 -21.60 -15.25 -32.26
N THR A 215 -22.13 -14.29 -31.47
CA THR A 215 -21.79 -14.11 -30.05
C THR A 215 -22.84 -14.80 -29.18
N ILE A 216 -22.38 -15.65 -28.27
CA ILE A 216 -23.21 -16.38 -27.31
C ILE A 216 -22.79 -15.93 -25.92
N THR A 217 -23.77 -15.51 -25.13
CA THR A 217 -23.52 -15.03 -23.75
C THR A 217 -23.84 -16.14 -22.76
N THR A 218 -22.92 -16.41 -21.84
CA THR A 218 -23.11 -17.37 -20.73
C THR A 218 -22.54 -16.82 -19.41
N ASN A 219 -22.86 -17.51 -18.32
CA ASN A 219 -22.35 -17.19 -16.97
C ASN A 219 -21.09 -17.99 -16.61
N GLY A 220 -20.26 -18.38 -17.62
CA GLY A 220 -19.01 -19.09 -17.41
C GLY A 220 -18.98 -20.51 -17.98
N SER A 221 -20.15 -21.13 -18.27
CA SER A 221 -20.19 -22.43 -18.96
C SER A 221 -19.82 -22.26 -20.43
N TYR A 222 -19.02 -23.16 -20.96
CA TYR A 222 -18.70 -23.19 -22.38
C TYR A 222 -19.96 -23.54 -23.20
N PRO A 223 -20.32 -22.75 -24.23
CA PRO A 223 -21.51 -23.01 -25.04
C PRO A 223 -21.38 -24.33 -25.80
N SER A 224 -22.44 -25.13 -25.77
CA SER A 224 -22.55 -26.34 -26.59
C SER A 224 -23.12 -25.94 -27.96
N VAL A 225 -22.25 -25.58 -28.91
CA VAL A 225 -22.62 -25.12 -30.26
C VAL A 225 -21.77 -25.83 -31.29
N ASP A 226 -22.37 -26.13 -32.42
CA ASP A 226 -21.67 -26.71 -33.60
C ASP A 226 -21.09 -25.53 -34.41
N GLY A 227 -19.82 -25.19 -34.12
CA GLY A 227 -19.10 -24.07 -34.75
C GLY A 227 -17.67 -23.93 -34.22
N ASP A 228 -16.82 -23.27 -34.99
CA ASP A 228 -15.42 -23.04 -34.61
C ASP A 228 -15.30 -21.88 -33.63
N PHE A 229 -14.61 -22.11 -32.53
CA PHE A 229 -14.31 -21.05 -31.52
C PHE A 229 -13.39 -19.97 -32.13
N VAL A 230 -13.78 -18.70 -31.96
CA VAL A 230 -13.00 -17.54 -32.44
C VAL A 230 -12.33 -16.82 -31.27
N SER A 231 -13.11 -16.36 -30.30
CA SER A 231 -12.62 -15.64 -29.12
C SER A 231 -13.63 -15.64 -27.98
N VAL A 232 -13.19 -15.29 -26.80
CA VAL A 232 -14.07 -15.01 -25.65
C VAL A 232 -13.69 -13.66 -25.06
N ASP A 233 -14.70 -12.80 -24.90
CA ASP A 233 -14.61 -11.56 -24.16
C ASP A 233 -15.37 -11.74 -22.84
N THR A 234 -14.91 -11.10 -21.77
CA THR A 234 -15.57 -11.16 -20.47
C THR A 234 -15.96 -9.78 -19.99
N LYS A 235 -17.12 -9.70 -19.32
CA LYS A 235 -17.59 -8.48 -18.68
C LYS A 235 -18.00 -8.78 -17.25
N VAL A 236 -17.40 -8.10 -16.28
CA VAL A 236 -17.84 -8.16 -14.89
C VAL A 236 -19.13 -7.36 -14.76
N ILE A 237 -20.24 -8.04 -14.43
CA ILE A 237 -21.56 -7.44 -14.22
C ILE A 237 -21.71 -6.98 -12.77
N LYS A 238 -21.16 -7.77 -11.84
CA LYS A 238 -21.13 -7.44 -10.43
C LYS A 238 -19.78 -7.88 -9.87
N GLU A 239 -19.09 -6.94 -9.25
CA GLU A 239 -17.83 -7.26 -8.56
C GLU A 239 -18.13 -8.14 -7.34
N GLY A 240 -17.24 -9.12 -7.10
CA GLY A 240 -17.25 -9.93 -5.89
C GLY A 240 -16.67 -9.15 -4.71
N TYR A 241 -16.59 -9.82 -3.56
CA TYR A 241 -15.86 -9.28 -2.42
C TYR A 241 -14.38 -9.15 -2.79
N GLN A 242 -13.82 -7.98 -2.53
CA GLN A 242 -12.37 -7.76 -2.61
C GLN A 242 -11.84 -7.59 -1.19
N PRO A 243 -10.88 -8.40 -0.76
CA PRO A 243 -10.26 -8.21 0.55
C PRO A 243 -9.58 -6.83 0.63
N PRO A 244 -9.47 -6.23 1.81
CA PRO A 244 -8.80 -4.94 1.99
C PRO A 244 -7.34 -4.92 1.49
N ILE A 245 -6.69 -6.09 1.50
CA ILE A 245 -5.34 -6.34 1.00
C ILE A 245 -5.44 -7.46 -0.04
N TYR A 246 -5.11 -7.16 -1.30
CA TYR A 246 -5.22 -8.13 -2.41
C TYR A 246 -3.98 -8.19 -3.32
N ASP A 247 -3.04 -7.27 -3.13
CA ASP A 247 -1.86 -7.06 -3.98
C ASP A 247 -0.53 -7.13 -3.20
N PHE A 248 -0.57 -7.61 -1.96
CA PHE A 248 0.61 -7.77 -1.11
C PHE A 248 1.19 -9.17 -1.25
N SER A 249 2.48 -9.26 -1.57
CA SER A 249 3.25 -10.49 -1.59
C SER A 249 4.70 -10.25 -1.16
N ILE A 250 5.39 -11.30 -0.74
CA ILE A 250 6.82 -11.31 -0.41
C ILE A 250 7.45 -12.41 -1.25
N GLU A 251 8.10 -12.03 -2.35
CA GLU A 251 8.54 -12.98 -3.36
C GLU A 251 10.06 -12.97 -3.56
N THR A 252 10.62 -14.14 -3.86
CA THR A 252 12.00 -14.29 -4.32
C THR A 252 12.06 -15.27 -5.48
N GLY A 253 12.51 -14.83 -6.66
CA GLY A 253 12.44 -15.66 -7.87
C GLY A 253 11.02 -16.08 -8.18
N ASP A 254 10.75 -17.39 -8.17
CA ASP A 254 9.43 -17.98 -8.42
C ASP A 254 8.71 -18.42 -7.13
N GLU A 255 9.28 -18.09 -5.95
CA GLU A 255 8.74 -18.51 -4.65
C GLU A 255 7.99 -17.37 -3.97
N ASP A 256 6.76 -17.65 -3.50
CA ASP A 256 5.98 -16.77 -2.62
C ASP A 256 6.22 -17.16 -1.15
N LEU A 257 6.88 -16.28 -0.43
CA LEU A 257 7.24 -16.43 0.99
C LEU A 257 6.34 -15.61 1.93
N THR A 258 5.21 -15.12 1.43
CA THR A 258 4.30 -14.23 2.18
C THR A 258 3.83 -14.87 3.48
N GLU A 259 3.31 -16.09 3.41
CA GLU A 259 2.82 -16.81 4.61
C GLU A 259 3.97 -17.09 5.59
N TYR A 260 5.14 -17.48 5.08
CA TYR A 260 6.31 -17.75 5.89
C TYR A 260 6.72 -16.53 6.73
N PHE A 261 6.89 -15.36 6.10
CA PHE A 261 7.28 -14.15 6.83
C PHE A 261 6.16 -13.57 7.69
N LEU A 262 4.91 -13.68 7.28
CA LEU A 262 3.79 -13.20 8.08
C LEU A 262 3.53 -14.05 9.33
N ASN A 263 4.07 -15.27 9.42
CA ASN A 263 4.00 -16.11 10.63
C ASN A 263 5.12 -15.85 11.64
N GLU A 264 6.13 -15.02 11.29
CA GLU A 264 7.22 -14.66 12.19
C GLU A 264 6.73 -13.82 13.39
N ASP A 265 7.26 -14.12 14.60
CA ASP A 265 6.90 -13.43 15.85
C ASP A 265 7.54 -12.03 15.94
N HIS A 266 8.75 -11.84 15.40
CA HIS A 266 9.55 -10.62 15.53
C HIS A 266 10.21 -10.26 14.21
N LEU A 267 9.43 -9.67 13.31
CA LEU A 267 9.86 -9.30 11.97
C LEU A 267 9.91 -7.79 11.80
N ILE A 268 11.06 -7.27 11.39
CA ILE A 268 11.22 -5.90 10.89
C ILE A 268 11.18 -5.92 9.38
N VAL A 269 10.28 -5.13 8.82
CA VAL A 269 10.11 -4.99 7.37
C VAL A 269 10.49 -3.57 6.96
N VAL A 270 11.59 -3.44 6.22
CA VAL A 270 12.00 -2.19 5.58
C VAL A 270 11.31 -2.12 4.22
N VAL A 271 10.47 -1.13 4.03
CA VAL A 271 9.69 -0.95 2.80
C VAL A 271 10.27 0.17 1.97
N SER A 272 10.72 -0.13 0.75
CA SER A 272 11.15 0.86 -0.24
C SER A 272 10.51 0.52 -1.59
N TYR A 273 9.44 1.21 -1.95
CA TYR A 273 8.73 0.95 -3.22
C TYR A 273 9.63 1.17 -4.46
N SER A 274 10.67 2.00 -4.35
CA SER A 274 11.71 2.19 -5.36
C SER A 274 13.03 2.53 -4.66
N LEU A 275 14.02 1.65 -4.79
CA LEU A 275 15.38 1.87 -4.27
C LEU A 275 16.12 2.96 -5.06
N GLU A 276 15.73 3.23 -6.31
CA GLU A 276 16.26 4.32 -7.12
C GLU A 276 15.87 5.69 -6.56
N LYS A 277 14.75 5.75 -5.85
CA LYS A 277 14.17 6.96 -5.24
C LYS A 277 14.22 6.94 -3.72
N ILE A 278 15.04 6.05 -3.14
CA ILE A 278 15.18 5.96 -1.68
C ILE A 278 15.75 7.27 -1.12
N GLU A 279 15.16 7.79 -0.06
CA GLU A 279 15.69 8.96 0.63
C GLU A 279 17.04 8.64 1.26
N ARG A 280 18.06 9.43 0.89
CA ARG A 280 19.45 9.20 1.30
C ARG A 280 19.60 9.17 2.82
N ASP A 281 19.00 10.12 3.52
CA ASP A 281 19.10 10.22 4.97
C ASP A 281 18.42 9.05 5.69
N GLY A 282 17.33 8.52 5.09
CA GLY A 282 16.68 7.30 5.54
C GLY A 282 17.56 6.06 5.32
N ALA A 283 18.15 5.93 4.12
CA ALA A 283 19.02 4.81 3.78
C ALA A 283 20.28 4.73 4.67
N LEU A 284 20.85 5.88 5.06
CA LEU A 284 21.99 5.93 5.99
C LEU A 284 21.67 5.38 7.39
N LYS A 285 20.41 5.43 7.82
CA LYS A 285 19.98 4.90 9.12
C LYS A 285 19.74 3.39 9.11
N LEU A 286 19.56 2.76 7.93
CA LEU A 286 19.19 1.34 7.82
C LEU A 286 20.23 0.38 8.39
N LYS A 287 21.53 0.72 8.28
CA LYS A 287 22.58 -0.11 8.86
C LYS A 287 22.49 -0.16 10.39
N ALA A 288 22.27 0.98 11.04
CA ALA A 288 22.10 1.04 12.49
C ALA A 288 20.84 0.29 12.94
N LEU A 289 19.74 0.44 12.19
CA LEU A 289 18.51 -0.33 12.42
C LEU A 289 18.73 -1.84 12.33
N GLN A 290 19.46 -2.30 11.30
CA GLN A 290 19.80 -3.71 11.13
C GLN A 290 20.59 -4.25 12.33
N ASP A 291 21.62 -3.51 12.76
CA ASP A 291 22.47 -3.93 13.88
C ASP A 291 21.67 -4.01 15.19
N GLU A 292 20.77 -3.07 15.42
CA GLU A 292 19.86 -3.05 16.57
C GLU A 292 18.84 -4.20 16.52
N ALA A 293 18.19 -4.43 15.38
CA ALA A 293 17.24 -5.52 15.19
C ALA A 293 17.89 -6.86 15.46
N ASN A 294 19.05 -7.14 14.85
CA ASN A 294 19.79 -8.37 15.05
C ASN A 294 20.25 -8.57 16.50
N LYS A 295 20.75 -7.51 17.14
CA LYS A 295 21.17 -7.53 18.54
C LYS A 295 20.02 -7.87 19.49
N ASN A 296 18.80 -7.44 19.15
CA ASN A 296 17.61 -7.61 19.98
C ASN A 296 16.78 -8.86 19.61
N GLY A 297 17.24 -9.66 18.63
CA GLY A 297 16.60 -10.94 18.26
C GLY A 297 15.46 -10.80 17.26
N TYR A 298 15.40 -9.68 16.51
CA TYR A 298 14.44 -9.49 15.43
C TYR A 298 15.04 -9.96 14.10
N ARG A 299 14.23 -10.62 13.30
CA ARG A 299 14.54 -10.81 11.89
C ARG A 299 14.26 -9.52 11.11
N ILE A 300 15.13 -9.17 10.15
CA ILE A 300 14.95 -7.99 9.32
C ILE A 300 15.00 -8.35 7.85
N ILE A 301 14.04 -7.85 7.08
CA ILE A 301 13.96 -8.01 5.62
C ILE A 301 13.64 -6.67 4.96
N GLY A 302 13.92 -6.56 3.67
CA GLY A 302 13.50 -5.46 2.82
C GLY A 302 12.42 -5.88 1.82
N LEU A 303 11.48 -5.00 1.52
CA LEU A 303 10.50 -5.16 0.43
C LEU A 303 10.67 -4.04 -0.58
N THR A 304 10.76 -4.38 -1.87
CA THR A 304 10.93 -3.41 -2.95
C THR A 304 10.39 -3.94 -4.28
N ALA A 305 10.03 -3.01 -5.18
CA ALA A 305 9.73 -3.33 -6.59
C ALA A 305 10.96 -3.19 -7.50
N SER A 306 12.14 -2.80 -6.96
CA SER A 306 13.37 -2.58 -7.73
C SER A 306 14.06 -3.88 -8.08
N GLY A 307 14.79 -3.88 -9.22
CA GLY A 307 15.51 -5.03 -9.72
C GLY A 307 16.80 -5.36 -8.94
N GLN A 308 17.36 -6.55 -9.22
CA GLN A 308 18.49 -7.12 -8.48
C GLN A 308 19.76 -6.26 -8.49
N ASP A 309 20.08 -5.63 -9.63
CA ASP A 309 21.26 -4.75 -9.73
C ASP A 309 21.18 -3.55 -8.79
N THR A 310 19.96 -2.99 -8.63
CA THR A 310 19.73 -1.86 -7.71
C THR A 310 19.80 -2.31 -6.25
N LYS A 311 19.21 -3.49 -5.93
CA LYS A 311 19.31 -4.10 -4.59
C LYS A 311 20.76 -4.25 -4.16
N GLN A 312 21.61 -4.84 -5.02
CA GLN A 312 23.02 -5.03 -4.74
C GLN A 312 23.75 -3.68 -4.55
N ARG A 313 23.54 -2.72 -5.45
CA ARG A 313 24.16 -1.39 -5.37
C ARG A 313 23.80 -0.66 -4.07
N ILE A 314 22.54 -0.75 -3.61
CA ILE A 314 22.10 -0.12 -2.37
C ILE A 314 22.71 -0.83 -1.16
N ASN A 315 22.74 -2.17 -1.15
CA ASN A 315 23.38 -2.93 -0.07
C ASN A 315 24.87 -2.58 0.07
N GLU A 316 25.62 -2.50 -1.03
CA GLU A 316 27.03 -2.12 -1.03
C GLU A 316 27.23 -0.67 -0.56
N ALA A 317 26.42 0.28 -1.10
CA ALA A 317 26.55 1.70 -0.79
C ALA A 317 26.28 2.03 0.68
N TYR A 318 25.29 1.38 1.28
CA TYR A 318 24.87 1.65 2.67
C TYR A 318 25.27 0.55 3.65
N LYS A 319 26.04 -0.45 3.21
CA LYS A 319 26.53 -1.60 4.01
C LYS A 319 25.38 -2.37 4.69
N ILE A 320 24.30 -2.58 3.96
CA ILE A 320 23.12 -3.32 4.38
C ILE A 320 23.35 -4.80 4.04
N ASN A 321 22.99 -5.71 4.97
CA ASN A 321 23.19 -7.15 4.79
C ASN A 321 21.86 -7.94 4.86
N PHE A 322 20.70 -7.28 5.05
CA PHE A 322 19.42 -7.99 4.94
C PHE A 322 19.00 -8.14 3.48
N GLU A 323 18.19 -9.14 3.22
CA GLU A 323 17.70 -9.47 1.88
C GLU A 323 16.50 -8.60 1.49
N TRP A 324 16.45 -8.22 0.19
CA TRP A 324 15.35 -7.49 -0.41
C TRP A 324 14.47 -8.45 -1.22
N TYR A 325 13.23 -8.62 -0.80
CA TYR A 325 12.20 -9.40 -1.49
C TYR A 325 11.41 -8.51 -2.46
N LEU A 326 10.83 -9.14 -3.48
CA LEU A 326 9.99 -8.45 -4.44
C LEU A 326 8.58 -8.30 -3.90
N CYS A 327 7.98 -7.14 -4.14
CA CYS A 327 6.59 -6.84 -3.84
C CYS A 327 6.10 -5.77 -4.82
N ASP A 328 4.80 -5.77 -5.13
CA ASP A 328 4.20 -4.79 -6.04
C ASP A 328 4.39 -3.34 -5.55
N GLU A 329 4.73 -2.44 -6.46
CA GLU A 329 5.00 -1.03 -6.15
C GLU A 329 3.78 -0.31 -5.56
N LYS A 330 2.56 -0.60 -6.06
CA LYS A 330 1.32 0.03 -5.57
C LYS A 330 0.98 -0.47 -4.17
N ALA A 331 1.17 -1.78 -3.92
CA ALA A 331 1.05 -2.37 -2.59
C ALA A 331 2.01 -1.68 -1.62
N LEU A 332 3.30 -1.58 -1.94
CA LEU A 332 4.31 -0.95 -1.09
C LEU A 332 4.01 0.53 -0.80
N LYS A 333 3.54 1.29 -1.80
CA LYS A 333 3.07 2.68 -1.63
C LYS A 333 1.87 2.76 -0.68
N THR A 334 1.04 1.69 -0.62
CA THR A 334 -0.10 1.62 0.29
C THR A 334 0.31 1.18 1.69
N VAL A 335 1.30 0.29 1.82
CA VAL A 335 1.85 -0.16 3.12
C VAL A 335 2.32 1.03 3.95
N VAL A 336 3.16 1.90 3.38
CA VAL A 336 3.72 3.05 4.11
C VAL A 336 3.92 4.25 3.20
N ARG A 337 3.65 5.46 3.71
CA ARG A 337 3.90 6.74 3.02
C ARG A 337 5.31 7.27 3.33
N SER A 338 6.32 6.45 3.09
CA SER A 338 7.74 6.74 3.33
C SER A 338 8.59 5.88 2.43
N ASN A 339 9.72 6.40 1.96
CA ASN A 339 10.68 5.65 1.14
C ASN A 339 12.12 5.92 1.57
N PRO A 340 12.72 5.14 2.51
CA PRO A 340 12.14 3.94 3.11
C PRO A 340 11.14 4.23 4.22
N GLY A 341 10.29 3.25 4.53
CA GLY A 341 9.51 3.18 5.76
C GLY A 341 9.80 1.88 6.49
N VAL A 342 9.46 1.78 7.77
CA VAL A 342 9.75 0.58 8.56
C VAL A 342 8.51 0.15 9.32
N LEU A 343 8.23 -1.16 9.30
CA LEU A 343 7.19 -1.81 10.08
C LEU A 343 7.82 -2.86 11.01
N GLU A 344 7.28 -2.97 12.20
CA GLU A 344 7.43 -4.15 13.05
C GLU A 344 6.18 -5.00 12.92
N LEU A 345 6.35 -6.28 12.59
CA LEU A 345 5.28 -7.26 12.50
C LEU A 345 5.44 -8.33 13.56
N ASN A 346 4.32 -8.77 14.11
CA ASN A 346 4.21 -9.96 14.95
C ASN A 346 3.06 -10.80 14.42
N LYS A 347 3.36 -11.98 13.88
CA LYS A 347 2.37 -12.87 13.23
C LYS A 347 1.42 -12.11 12.31
N GLY A 348 2.00 -11.35 11.37
CA GLY A 348 1.26 -10.53 10.41
C GLY A 348 0.59 -9.27 10.99
N THR A 349 0.60 -9.06 12.31
CA THR A 349 0.04 -7.86 12.94
C THR A 349 1.04 -6.72 12.94
N VAL A 350 0.65 -5.56 12.47
CA VAL A 350 1.47 -4.34 12.47
C VAL A 350 1.55 -3.78 13.90
N MET A 351 2.66 -4.01 14.57
CA MET A 351 2.91 -3.54 15.94
C MET A 351 3.34 -2.09 15.97
N GLN A 352 4.30 -1.74 15.11
CA GLN A 352 4.81 -0.38 14.93
C GLN A 352 4.96 -0.08 13.43
N LYS A 353 4.83 1.19 13.07
CA LYS A 353 5.06 1.69 11.72
C LYS A 353 5.62 3.11 11.81
N VAL A 354 6.78 3.34 11.20
CA VAL A 354 7.48 4.60 11.29
C VAL A 354 7.98 5.08 9.93
N HIS A 355 8.03 6.41 9.78
CA HIS A 355 8.69 7.08 8.68
C HIS A 355 10.22 7.02 8.88
N TRP A 356 11.02 7.07 7.80
CA TRP A 356 12.49 7.07 7.92
C TRP A 356 13.02 8.20 8.82
N ASN A 357 12.30 9.32 8.88
CA ASN A 357 12.68 10.44 9.72
C ASN A 357 12.50 10.14 11.22
N ASP A 358 11.57 9.24 11.55
CA ASP A 358 11.16 8.88 12.91
C ASP A 358 11.71 7.50 13.34
N LEU A 359 12.77 7.01 12.71
CA LEU A 359 13.33 5.69 13.04
C LEU A 359 13.80 5.60 14.50
N GLU A 360 14.13 6.72 15.13
CA GLU A 360 14.51 6.79 16.54
C GLU A 360 13.34 6.51 17.50
N ASP A 361 12.10 6.63 17.01
CA ASP A 361 10.88 6.33 17.78
C ASP A 361 10.53 4.83 17.74
N LEU A 362 11.13 4.06 16.84
CA LEU A 362 10.96 2.61 16.77
C LEU A 362 11.61 1.94 17.98
N LYS A 363 10.82 1.22 18.77
CA LYS A 363 11.29 0.55 19.98
C LYS A 363 11.40 -0.95 19.73
N LEU A 364 12.59 -1.48 19.81
CA LEU A 364 12.89 -2.88 19.65
C LEU A 364 13.38 -3.46 20.99
N PRO A 365 12.47 -3.81 21.92
CA PRO A 365 12.87 -4.44 23.18
C PRO A 365 13.56 -5.78 22.88
N LYS A 366 14.53 -6.15 23.74
CA LYS A 366 15.22 -7.41 23.58
C LYS A 366 14.23 -8.56 23.69
N VAL A 367 14.20 -9.43 22.69
CA VAL A 367 13.41 -10.65 22.69
C VAL A 367 14.09 -11.64 23.65
N ASP A 368 13.35 -12.07 24.69
CA ASP A 368 13.85 -13.13 25.55
C ASP A 368 13.94 -14.42 24.74
N SER A 369 15.14 -14.99 24.67
CA SER A 369 15.43 -16.23 23.93
C SER A 369 14.66 -17.47 24.42
N LYS A 370 13.72 -17.31 25.34
CA LYS A 370 12.83 -18.36 25.83
C LYS A 370 11.63 -18.67 24.95
N SER A 371 11.31 -17.81 23.94
CA SER A 371 10.20 -18.06 23.02
C SER A 371 10.60 -18.84 21.76
N VAL A 372 11.87 -19.12 21.55
CA VAL A 372 12.39 -20.06 20.53
C VAL A 372 12.85 -21.33 21.21
N SER A 373 12.11 -21.81 22.18
CA SER A 373 12.19 -23.23 22.58
C SER A 373 11.26 -24.01 21.64
N PHE A 374 11.77 -24.46 20.50
CA PHE A 374 11.27 -25.73 19.97
C PHE A 374 11.19 -26.67 21.15
N GLU A 375 10.01 -27.18 21.45
CA GLU A 375 9.87 -28.22 22.45
C GLU A 375 10.86 -29.31 22.08
N GLU A 376 11.72 -29.72 23.02
CA GLU A 376 12.74 -30.74 22.78
C GLU A 376 12.19 -32.05 22.18
N SER A 377 10.88 -32.26 22.24
CA SER A 377 10.16 -33.37 21.65
C SER A 377 10.07 -33.37 20.10
N GLU A 378 10.24 -32.22 19.42
CA GLU A 378 10.22 -32.18 17.97
C GLU A 378 11.61 -32.22 17.32
N GLN A 379 12.69 -32.07 18.10
CA GLN A 379 14.06 -32.10 17.59
C GLN A 379 14.52 -33.53 17.14
N GLU A 380 13.83 -34.57 17.50
CA GLU A 380 14.17 -35.96 17.09
C GLU A 380 13.82 -36.23 15.61
N ASN A 381 13.04 -35.40 14.95
CA ASN A 381 12.54 -35.63 13.58
C ASN A 381 13.02 -34.61 12.56
N ILE A 382 14.19 -33.98 12.76
CA ILE A 382 14.79 -33.06 11.76
C ILE A 382 15.89 -33.80 11.02
N LEU A 383 15.81 -33.78 9.69
CA LEU A 383 16.89 -34.27 8.83
C LEU A 383 17.97 -33.19 8.69
N TYR A 384 19.20 -33.51 9.06
CA TYR A 384 20.37 -32.65 8.86
C TYR A 384 21.14 -33.08 7.62
N LEU A 385 21.46 -32.13 6.75
CA LEU A 385 22.26 -32.35 5.54
C LEU A 385 23.46 -31.41 5.55
N ILE A 386 24.69 -31.91 5.52
CA ILE A 386 25.91 -31.13 5.36
C ILE A 386 26.39 -31.34 3.93
N ASP A 387 26.42 -30.28 3.12
CA ASP A 387 26.71 -30.33 1.68
C ASP A 387 25.92 -31.44 0.94
N GLY A 388 24.66 -31.64 1.34
CA GLY A 388 23.75 -32.64 0.77
C GLY A 388 23.91 -34.07 1.32
N ILE A 389 24.84 -34.29 2.24
CA ILE A 389 25.07 -35.60 2.91
C ILE A 389 24.35 -35.61 4.26
N GLU A 390 23.62 -36.70 4.53
CA GLU A 390 22.93 -36.89 5.81
C GLU A 390 23.89 -36.90 6.99
N SER A 391 23.56 -36.13 8.02
CA SER A 391 24.41 -35.89 9.18
C SER A 391 23.58 -35.82 10.45
N THR A 392 24.24 -35.62 11.57
CA THR A 392 23.62 -35.50 12.90
C THR A 392 23.64 -34.05 13.38
N LYS A 393 22.70 -33.73 14.31
CA LYS A 393 22.71 -32.42 15.00
C LYS A 393 24.06 -32.15 15.64
N SER A 394 24.67 -33.15 16.27
CA SER A 394 25.96 -33.03 16.97
C SER A 394 27.09 -32.61 16.03
N GLU A 395 27.09 -33.09 14.78
CA GLU A 395 28.09 -32.74 13.77
C GLU A 395 27.89 -31.28 13.32
N VAL A 396 26.62 -30.85 13.14
CA VAL A 396 26.32 -29.45 12.80
C VAL A 396 26.74 -28.52 13.93
N ASP A 397 26.46 -28.87 15.21
CA ASP A 397 26.84 -28.07 16.38
C ASP A 397 28.38 -27.93 16.51
N ILE A 398 29.15 -28.98 16.13
CA ILE A 398 30.60 -28.92 16.10
C ILE A 398 31.12 -27.97 15.02
N LEU A 399 30.52 -28.02 13.82
CA LEU A 399 30.88 -27.16 12.70
C LEU A 399 30.53 -25.70 12.96
N GLU A 400 29.41 -25.45 13.59
CA GLU A 400 28.97 -24.11 14.00
C GLU A 400 29.94 -23.50 15.04
N LYS A 401 30.29 -24.24 16.09
CA LYS A 401 31.28 -23.82 17.09
C LYS A 401 32.66 -23.59 16.48
N GLY A 402 33.01 -24.33 15.42
CA GLY A 402 34.25 -24.17 14.68
C GLY A 402 34.25 -23.04 13.64
N ASP A 403 33.21 -22.28 13.51
CA ASP A 403 33.01 -21.23 12.47
C ASP A 403 33.25 -21.75 11.03
N LYS A 404 32.88 -23.03 10.78
CA LYS A 404 33.07 -23.69 9.48
C LYS A 404 31.88 -23.62 8.55
N ILE A 405 30.74 -23.11 9.04
CA ILE A 405 29.49 -23.02 8.28
C ILE A 405 29.49 -21.73 7.46
N LYS A 406 29.23 -21.87 6.16
CA LYS A 406 29.02 -20.76 5.24
C LYS A 406 27.56 -20.33 5.26
N GLU A 407 26.65 -21.29 5.23
CA GLU A 407 25.21 -21.04 5.16
C GLU A 407 24.47 -22.17 5.88
N LEU A 408 23.39 -21.80 6.59
CA LEU A 408 22.51 -22.74 7.30
C LEU A 408 21.10 -22.42 6.88
N ARG A 409 20.43 -23.37 6.19
CA ARG A 409 19.04 -23.22 5.72
C ARG A 409 18.17 -24.28 6.37
N PHE A 410 17.15 -23.85 7.08
CA PHE A 410 16.11 -24.71 7.60
C PHE A 410 14.86 -24.62 6.72
N THR A 411 14.29 -25.75 6.35
CA THR A 411 13.11 -25.82 5.49
C THR A 411 12.07 -26.76 6.09
N ILE A 412 10.81 -26.28 6.10
CA ILE A 412 9.62 -27.04 6.51
C ILE A 412 8.63 -27.20 5.36
N GLU A 413 9.08 -27.02 4.10
CA GLU A 413 8.21 -27.13 2.93
C GLU A 413 7.53 -28.51 2.85
N LYS A 414 6.22 -28.52 2.97
CA LYS A 414 5.41 -29.73 3.01
C LYS A 414 5.63 -30.63 1.82
N GLN A 415 5.73 -30.07 0.60
CA GLN A 415 5.94 -30.86 -0.63
C GLN A 415 7.31 -31.55 -0.66
N VAL A 416 8.35 -30.83 -0.20
CA VAL A 416 9.71 -31.37 -0.13
C VAL A 416 9.80 -32.43 0.99
N LEU A 417 9.22 -32.14 2.16
CA LEU A 417 9.16 -33.08 3.26
C LEU A 417 8.35 -34.32 2.93
N ASP A 418 7.20 -34.19 2.28
CA ASP A 418 6.39 -35.34 1.84
C ASP A 418 7.14 -36.21 0.84
N SER A 419 7.90 -35.61 -0.08
CA SER A 419 8.76 -36.32 -1.01
C SER A 419 9.92 -37.04 -0.31
N LEU A 420 10.62 -36.37 0.59
CA LEU A 420 11.71 -36.93 1.39
C LEU A 420 11.21 -38.06 2.31
N ASN A 421 10.11 -37.84 3.02
CA ASN A 421 9.50 -38.80 3.91
C ASN A 421 9.04 -40.07 3.16
N LYS A 422 8.44 -39.89 1.97
CA LYS A 422 8.03 -40.99 1.13
C LYS A 422 9.22 -41.80 0.60
N THR A 423 10.30 -41.10 0.20
CA THR A 423 11.50 -41.75 -0.36
C THR A 423 12.31 -42.48 0.70
N ARG A 424 12.34 -41.96 1.95
CA ARG A 424 13.15 -42.50 3.04
C ARG A 424 12.36 -43.32 4.08
N ASN A 425 11.05 -43.43 3.90
CA ASN A 425 10.12 -44.08 4.83
C ASN A 425 10.28 -43.53 6.27
N SER A 426 10.32 -42.20 6.38
CA SER A 426 10.57 -41.43 7.60
C SER A 426 9.43 -40.45 7.89
N ASN A 427 9.45 -39.79 9.04
CA ASN A 427 8.46 -38.81 9.47
C ASN A 427 9.16 -37.50 9.86
N TYR A 428 10.05 -37.00 9.03
CA TYR A 428 10.71 -35.72 9.28
C TYR A 428 9.71 -34.57 9.26
N VAL A 429 9.82 -33.66 10.23
CA VAL A 429 9.01 -32.44 10.33
C VAL A 429 9.73 -31.21 9.74
N GLY A 430 11.02 -31.34 9.43
CA GLY A 430 11.83 -30.34 8.79
C GLY A 430 13.16 -30.91 8.31
N TYR A 431 13.87 -30.20 7.44
CA TYR A 431 15.26 -30.50 7.14
C TYR A 431 16.14 -29.24 7.23
N MET A 432 17.37 -29.44 7.67
CA MET A 432 18.37 -28.39 7.79
C MET A 432 19.51 -28.68 6.81
N ASN A 433 19.70 -27.76 5.86
CA ASN A 433 20.82 -27.85 4.91
C ASN A 433 21.94 -26.91 5.35
N VAL A 434 23.14 -27.47 5.54
CA VAL A 434 24.34 -26.79 6.00
C VAL A 434 25.36 -26.79 4.87
N LEU A 435 25.79 -25.61 4.42
CA LEU A 435 26.85 -25.45 3.46
C LEU A 435 28.14 -25.03 4.16
N LEU A 436 29.25 -25.72 3.84
CA LEU A 436 30.54 -25.45 4.45
C LEU A 436 31.32 -24.34 3.71
N LYS A 437 32.22 -23.66 4.42
CA LYS A 437 33.22 -22.78 3.84
C LYS A 437 34.22 -23.60 3.05
N ASN A 438 34.61 -23.14 1.86
CA ASN A 438 35.47 -23.88 0.90
C ASN A 438 36.81 -24.45 1.43
N ASP A 439 37.28 -24.01 2.60
CA ASP A 439 38.54 -24.51 3.23
C ASP A 439 38.31 -25.62 4.27
N SER A 440 37.09 -26.16 4.41
CA SER A 440 36.73 -27.11 5.46
C SER A 440 36.59 -28.56 4.97
N LEU A 441 36.95 -28.85 3.73
CA LEU A 441 36.94 -30.21 3.14
C LEU A 441 38.14 -31.05 3.59
N LEU A 442 38.42 -31.13 4.88
CA LEU A 442 39.36 -32.14 5.45
C LEU A 442 38.98 -32.39 6.90
N ILE A 443 38.07 -33.31 7.14
CA ILE A 443 38.09 -34.12 8.35
C ILE A 443 38.10 -35.58 7.86
N GLU A 444 39.30 -36.17 7.84
CA GLU A 444 39.47 -37.62 7.88
C GLU A 444 39.01 -38.19 9.23
#